data_a47ade55399626d20d55176ce1221b85
#
_entry.id   a47ade55399626d20d55176ce1221b85
#
_cell.length_a   1.000
_cell.length_b   1.000
_cell.length_c   1.000
_cell.angle_alpha   90.00
_cell.angle_beta   90.00
_cell.angle_gamma   90.00
#
_symmetry.space_group_name_H-M   'P 1'
#
loop_
_entity.id
_entity.type
_entity.pdbx_description
1 polymer ?
#
loop_
_entity_poly.entity_id
_entity_poly.type
_entity_poly.pdbx_seq_one_letter_code
_entity_poly.pdbx_strand_id
1 'polypeptide(L)'
;MDLSTYFEPIDISIVDYRSREFRPMLGDTIATYVERDAFPDIEQATLAIIGVNDDRLSVDNRGCATAPDHIRRYLYRLARPHEDMSLVDLGNILPGSEPRDTHFALIEVMHQLLDRGITVVVLGGGDDLVFPIYKAYEILGRVINICSVDSRFNLEGGDEVNSNNYLQHIILQQPNYLFDYVNMGYQTYFVGQEMIKLMDELKFTTHRVGELQADMTHTEPLVRYSDVVAVDISAVRQTDAPANAVPSPHGFYGEQLCQIARFAGMSDKTSCFGIFELNPNLDNHGQTAHMVAHAVWFFIEGFFNRQNDFPYRDKQYYKRFTVELRDHGMSIVFYKSMRSDRWWMEVPCDDDRRQRYQRHTLIPCNYSDYQRAMENEIPDLWWHYYNRLNA
;
A
#
# COMPACT_ATOMS: atom_id res chain seq x y z
N MET A 1 -16.71 -3.62 19.69
CA MET A 1 -17.82 -3.96 18.78
C MET A 1 -17.45 -5.28 18.11
N ASP A 2 -18.43 -6.15 17.84
CA ASP A 2 -18.15 -7.43 17.18
C ASP A 2 -17.89 -7.19 15.68
N LEU A 3 -16.68 -7.52 15.22
CA LEU A 3 -16.27 -7.34 13.83
C LEU A 3 -17.11 -8.18 12.86
N SER A 4 -17.61 -9.33 13.27
CA SER A 4 -18.38 -10.24 12.41
C SER A 4 -19.62 -9.58 11.82
N THR A 5 -20.16 -8.54 12.49
CA THR A 5 -21.35 -7.81 12.04
C THR A 5 -21.15 -7.00 10.75
N TYR A 6 -19.91 -6.71 10.39
CA TYR A 6 -19.56 -5.97 9.19
C TYR A 6 -19.30 -6.87 7.97
N PHE A 7 -19.19 -8.19 8.19
CA PHE A 7 -18.73 -9.10 7.14
C PHE A 7 -19.78 -10.10 6.71
N GLU A 8 -19.72 -10.48 5.45
CA GLU A 8 -20.34 -11.67 4.91
C GLU A 8 -19.29 -12.73 4.59
N PRO A 9 -19.64 -14.03 4.77
CA PRO A 9 -18.72 -15.10 4.43
C PRO A 9 -18.51 -15.15 2.91
N ILE A 10 -17.32 -15.62 2.51
CA ILE A 10 -17.03 -15.90 1.11
C ILE A 10 -17.74 -17.18 0.66
N ASP A 11 -17.99 -17.32 -0.62
CA ASP A 11 -18.59 -18.52 -1.21
C ASP A 11 -17.66 -19.72 -0.98
N ILE A 12 -18.16 -20.77 -0.34
CA ILE A 12 -17.43 -22.00 -0.05
C ILE A 12 -16.81 -22.63 -1.31
N SER A 13 -17.37 -22.43 -2.49
CA SER A 13 -16.82 -22.93 -3.75
C SER A 13 -15.44 -22.33 -4.09
N ILE A 14 -15.08 -21.19 -3.46
CA ILE A 14 -13.77 -20.55 -3.65
C ILE A 14 -12.69 -21.38 -2.93
N VAL A 15 -13.00 -21.98 -1.81
CA VAL A 15 -12.11 -22.83 -1.00
C VAL A 15 -12.23 -24.32 -1.34
N ASP A 16 -13.32 -24.74 -2.03
CA ASP A 16 -13.52 -26.12 -2.45
C ASP A 16 -12.66 -26.45 -3.69
N TYR A 17 -11.40 -26.73 -3.45
CA TYR A 17 -10.48 -27.23 -4.48
C TYR A 17 -9.74 -28.46 -3.92
N ARG A 18 -9.32 -29.34 -4.86
CA ARG A 18 -8.55 -30.53 -4.47
C ARG A 18 -7.11 -30.12 -4.13
N SER A 19 -6.76 -30.16 -2.84
CA SER A 19 -5.37 -30.03 -2.40
C SER A 19 -4.52 -31.14 -3.03
N ARG A 20 -3.28 -30.79 -3.43
CA ARG A 20 -2.29 -31.78 -3.87
C ARG A 20 -1.50 -32.27 -2.68
N GLU A 21 -1.48 -33.57 -2.42
CA GLU A 21 -0.86 -34.22 -1.24
C GLU A 21 0.58 -33.79 -0.94
N PHE A 22 1.32 -33.30 -1.95
CA PHE A 22 2.75 -32.97 -1.81
C PHE A 22 3.06 -31.47 -1.67
N ARG A 23 2.06 -30.59 -1.72
CA ARG A 23 2.27 -29.14 -1.66
C ARG A 23 1.09 -28.45 -0.98
N PRO A 24 1.24 -28.04 0.29
CA PRO A 24 0.18 -27.30 0.96
C PRO A 24 -0.07 -25.97 0.22
N MET A 25 -1.33 -25.70 -0.07
CA MET A 25 -1.78 -24.47 -0.69
C MET A 25 -2.05 -23.43 0.38
N LEU A 26 -2.04 -22.16 0.00
CA LEU A 26 -2.31 -21.05 0.92
C LEU A 26 -3.68 -21.21 1.58
N GLY A 27 -4.72 -21.52 0.81
CA GLY A 27 -6.08 -21.69 1.31
C GLY A 27 -6.26 -22.88 2.28
N ASP A 28 -5.36 -23.87 2.28
CA ASP A 28 -5.38 -24.97 3.24
C ASP A 28 -4.96 -24.52 4.67
N THR A 29 -4.33 -23.33 4.77
CA THR A 29 -3.65 -22.86 6.00
C THR A 29 -4.24 -21.59 6.57
N ILE A 30 -5.09 -20.91 5.82
CA ILE A 30 -5.74 -19.66 6.24
C ILE A 30 -7.04 -19.97 6.98
N ALA A 31 -7.22 -19.38 8.16
CA ALA A 31 -8.54 -19.34 8.80
C ALA A 31 -9.43 -18.37 8.01
N THR A 32 -10.42 -18.91 7.31
CA THR A 32 -11.24 -18.18 6.37
C THR A 32 -12.70 -18.14 6.81
N TYR A 33 -13.35 -16.97 6.72
CA TYR A 33 -14.76 -16.81 7.01
C TYR A 33 -15.63 -17.36 5.86
N VAL A 34 -16.11 -18.58 6.02
CA VAL A 34 -16.95 -19.31 5.04
C VAL A 34 -18.33 -19.66 5.56
N GLU A 35 -18.53 -19.70 6.87
CA GLU A 35 -19.81 -20.01 7.50
C GLU A 35 -20.18 -18.92 8.50
N ARG A 36 -21.44 -18.46 8.48
CA ARG A 36 -21.91 -17.30 9.27
C ARG A 36 -21.61 -17.41 10.77
N ASP A 37 -21.62 -18.61 11.32
CA ASP A 37 -21.40 -18.85 12.75
C ASP A 37 -19.94 -19.14 13.10
N ALA A 38 -19.03 -19.12 12.12
CA ALA A 38 -17.61 -19.45 12.24
C ALA A 38 -16.68 -18.30 11.81
N PHE A 39 -16.89 -17.11 12.39
CA PHE A 39 -16.00 -15.98 12.14
C PHE A 39 -14.60 -16.28 12.71
N PRO A 40 -13.51 -16.06 11.92
CA PRO A 40 -12.15 -16.34 12.34
C PRO A 40 -11.74 -15.59 13.61
N ASP A 41 -11.03 -16.28 14.52
CA ASP A 41 -10.41 -15.63 15.65
C ASP A 41 -9.20 -14.79 15.20
N ILE A 42 -9.18 -13.52 15.59
CA ILE A 42 -8.14 -12.56 15.22
C ILE A 42 -7.12 -12.28 16.32
N GLU A 43 -7.24 -12.92 17.52
CA GLU A 43 -6.36 -12.61 18.66
C GLU A 43 -4.87 -12.87 18.36
N GLN A 44 -4.59 -13.89 17.56
CA GLN A 44 -3.22 -14.24 17.16
C GLN A 44 -2.88 -13.81 15.73
N ALA A 45 -3.82 -13.17 15.04
CA ALA A 45 -3.58 -12.72 13.66
C ALA A 45 -2.60 -11.56 13.61
N THR A 46 -1.63 -11.64 12.71
CA THR A 46 -0.71 -10.55 12.40
C THR A 46 -0.98 -9.92 11.03
N LEU A 47 -1.68 -10.68 10.18
CA LEU A 47 -2.10 -10.26 8.85
C LEU A 47 -3.55 -10.70 8.61
N ALA A 48 -4.38 -9.78 8.09
CA ALA A 48 -5.76 -10.05 7.72
C ALA A 48 -6.00 -9.70 6.25
N ILE A 49 -6.79 -10.53 5.56
CA ILE A 49 -7.33 -10.22 4.23
C ILE A 49 -8.79 -9.82 4.43
N ILE A 50 -9.20 -8.74 3.80
CA ILE A 50 -10.60 -8.31 3.72
C ILE A 50 -10.97 -7.98 2.28
N GLY A 51 -12.17 -8.31 1.87
CA GLY A 51 -12.76 -7.83 0.62
C GLY A 51 -13.69 -6.65 0.88
N VAL A 52 -13.87 -5.78 -0.11
CA VAL A 52 -14.87 -4.71 -0.08
C VAL A 52 -15.66 -4.75 -1.38
N ASN A 53 -16.92 -5.16 -1.29
CA ASN A 53 -17.79 -5.38 -2.45
C ASN A 53 -18.57 -4.10 -2.83
N ASP A 54 -17.86 -2.99 -3.04
CA ASP A 54 -18.48 -1.73 -3.44
C ASP A 54 -17.70 -1.05 -4.57
N ASP A 55 -18.41 -0.68 -5.63
CA ASP A 55 -17.88 0.05 -6.78
C ASP A 55 -18.75 1.24 -7.17
N ARG A 56 -19.70 1.61 -6.30
CA ARG A 56 -20.67 2.69 -6.59
C ARG A 56 -20.01 4.05 -6.77
N LEU A 57 -18.80 4.23 -6.30
CA LEU A 57 -17.97 5.43 -6.45
C LEU A 57 -16.78 5.23 -7.40
N SER A 58 -16.63 4.05 -8.00
CA SER A 58 -15.69 3.83 -9.10
C SER A 58 -16.23 4.50 -10.37
N VAL A 59 -15.47 5.45 -10.90
CA VAL A 59 -15.85 6.21 -12.10
C VAL A 59 -15.49 5.39 -13.33
N ASP A 60 -16.47 5.20 -14.21
CA ASP A 60 -16.36 4.48 -15.49
C ASP A 60 -15.94 3.01 -15.42
N ASN A 61 -15.81 2.41 -14.21
CA ASN A 61 -15.34 1.02 -14.05
C ASN A 61 -16.25 0.16 -13.16
N ARG A 62 -17.58 0.31 -13.30
CA ARG A 62 -18.56 -0.52 -12.60
C ARG A 62 -18.39 -2.00 -12.91
N GLY A 63 -18.40 -2.84 -11.89
CA GLY A 63 -18.16 -4.29 -11.94
C GLY A 63 -17.01 -4.73 -11.07
N CYS A 64 -16.17 -3.81 -10.58
CA CYS A 64 -15.04 -4.13 -9.72
C CYS A 64 -15.44 -4.55 -8.28
N ALA A 65 -16.68 -4.34 -7.86
CA ALA A 65 -17.19 -4.84 -6.57
C ALA A 65 -17.05 -6.35 -6.39
N THR A 66 -17.00 -7.13 -7.45
CA THR A 66 -16.87 -8.59 -7.38
C THR A 66 -15.42 -9.09 -7.42
N ALA A 67 -14.45 -8.19 -7.54
CA ALA A 67 -13.03 -8.51 -7.63
C ALA A 67 -12.49 -9.37 -6.46
N PRO A 68 -12.87 -9.13 -5.18
CA PRO A 68 -12.31 -9.86 -4.06
C PRO A 68 -12.40 -11.37 -4.21
N ASP A 69 -13.56 -11.90 -4.58
CA ASP A 69 -13.78 -13.33 -4.72
C ASP A 69 -13.08 -13.92 -5.95
N HIS A 70 -12.98 -13.14 -7.03
CA HIS A 70 -12.22 -13.54 -8.22
C HIS A 70 -10.73 -13.67 -7.93
N ILE A 71 -10.16 -12.76 -7.13
CA ILE A 71 -8.75 -12.81 -6.71
C ILE A 71 -8.51 -14.03 -5.81
N ARG A 72 -9.38 -14.27 -4.82
CA ARG A 72 -9.27 -15.40 -3.88
C ARG A 72 -9.25 -16.76 -4.55
N ARG A 73 -10.03 -16.96 -5.63
CA ARG A 73 -10.04 -18.21 -6.42
C ARG A 73 -8.68 -18.62 -6.94
N TYR A 74 -7.82 -17.65 -7.25
CA TYR A 74 -6.44 -17.92 -7.68
C TYR A 74 -5.48 -17.93 -6.49
N LEU A 75 -5.62 -16.98 -5.56
CA LEU A 75 -4.74 -16.82 -4.41
C LEU A 75 -4.65 -18.10 -3.56
N TYR A 76 -5.79 -18.69 -3.25
CA TYR A 76 -5.83 -19.87 -2.37
C TYR A 76 -5.20 -21.13 -2.99
N ARG A 77 -5.08 -21.17 -4.30
CA ARG A 77 -4.44 -22.27 -5.06
C ARG A 77 -2.92 -22.11 -5.20
N LEU A 78 -2.37 -21.01 -4.73
CA LEU A 78 -0.93 -20.78 -4.70
C LEU A 78 -0.30 -21.55 -3.54
N ALA A 79 1.00 -21.84 -3.65
CA ALA A 79 1.71 -22.49 -2.55
C ALA A 79 1.73 -21.62 -1.31
N ARG A 80 1.68 -22.23 -0.15
CA ARG A 80 1.91 -21.55 1.12
C ARG A 80 3.32 -20.93 1.15
N PRO A 81 3.48 -19.60 1.37
CA PRO A 81 4.80 -18.95 1.27
C PRO A 81 5.68 -19.16 2.51
N HIS A 82 5.11 -19.44 3.68
CA HIS A 82 5.83 -19.60 4.94
C HIS A 82 5.19 -20.71 5.79
N GLU A 83 5.97 -21.38 6.66
CA GLU A 83 5.45 -22.46 7.51
C GLU A 83 4.57 -21.95 8.63
N ASP A 84 5.01 -20.89 9.31
CA ASP A 84 4.32 -20.28 10.44
C ASP A 84 3.65 -18.96 9.97
N MET A 85 2.35 -19.02 9.69
CA MET A 85 1.57 -17.86 9.27
C MET A 85 0.38 -17.63 10.18
N SER A 86 0.35 -16.48 10.83
CA SER A 86 -0.82 -15.97 11.56
C SER A 86 -1.66 -15.06 10.62
N LEU A 87 -2.19 -15.66 9.55
CA LEU A 87 -2.99 -15.03 8.52
C LEU A 87 -4.43 -15.46 8.61
N VAL A 88 -5.36 -14.52 8.56
CA VAL A 88 -6.81 -14.75 8.53
C VAL A 88 -7.43 -14.08 7.31
N ASP A 89 -8.51 -14.63 6.77
CA ASP A 89 -9.37 -13.97 5.78
C ASP A 89 -10.76 -13.78 6.39
N LEU A 90 -11.14 -12.51 6.58
CA LEU A 90 -12.36 -12.12 7.27
C LEU A 90 -13.59 -12.05 6.35
N GLY A 91 -13.43 -12.42 5.06
CA GLY A 91 -14.51 -12.33 4.09
C GLY A 91 -14.67 -10.93 3.51
N ASN A 92 -15.89 -10.58 3.13
CA ASN A 92 -16.20 -9.33 2.45
C ASN A 92 -16.99 -8.38 3.34
N ILE A 93 -16.63 -7.11 3.35
CA ILE A 93 -17.44 -6.08 4.02
C ILE A 93 -18.77 -5.95 3.27
N LEU A 94 -19.85 -6.04 4.04
CA LEU A 94 -21.23 -5.87 3.57
C LEU A 94 -21.41 -4.46 2.98
N PRO A 95 -21.86 -4.35 1.71
CA PRO A 95 -22.21 -3.05 1.16
C PRO A 95 -23.41 -2.46 1.90
N GLY A 96 -23.27 -1.23 2.37
CA GLY A 96 -24.38 -0.51 2.99
C GLY A 96 -25.43 -0.05 1.96
N SER A 97 -26.52 0.57 2.44
CA SER A 97 -27.55 1.12 1.58
C SER A 97 -27.01 2.21 0.66
N GLU A 98 -26.13 3.03 1.19
CA GLU A 98 -25.40 4.08 0.46
C GLU A 98 -23.89 3.82 0.52
N PRO A 99 -23.08 4.36 -0.43
CA PRO A 99 -21.63 4.23 -0.41
C PRO A 99 -20.99 4.68 0.92
N ARG A 100 -21.54 5.71 1.54
CA ARG A 100 -21.07 6.22 2.84
C ARG A 100 -21.18 5.19 3.96
N ASP A 101 -22.18 4.32 3.91
CA ASP A 101 -22.35 3.24 4.91
C ASP A 101 -21.21 2.22 4.78
N THR A 102 -20.84 1.88 3.54
CA THR A 102 -19.68 0.99 3.26
C THR A 102 -18.37 1.64 3.70
N HIS A 103 -18.18 2.94 3.42
CA HIS A 103 -17.03 3.69 3.90
C HIS A 103 -16.96 3.65 5.42
N PHE A 104 -18.07 3.88 6.12
CA PHE A 104 -18.12 3.81 7.58
C PHE A 104 -17.74 2.42 8.10
N ALA A 105 -18.28 1.36 7.51
CA ALA A 105 -17.96 -0.02 7.87
C ALA A 105 -16.45 -0.29 7.68
N LEU A 106 -15.87 0.14 6.55
CA LEU A 106 -14.44 -0.02 6.28
C LEU A 106 -13.58 0.76 7.29
N ILE A 107 -13.97 2.00 7.64
CA ILE A 107 -13.26 2.80 8.67
C ILE A 107 -13.21 2.04 10.00
N GLU A 108 -14.36 1.55 10.46
CA GLU A 108 -14.46 0.84 11.74
C GLU A 108 -13.66 -0.46 11.76
N VAL A 109 -13.74 -1.25 10.68
CA VAL A 109 -12.97 -2.49 10.53
C VAL A 109 -11.47 -2.19 10.51
N MET A 110 -11.03 -1.26 9.68
CA MET A 110 -9.62 -0.87 9.58
C MET A 110 -9.10 -0.32 10.91
N HIS A 111 -9.88 0.55 11.58
CA HIS A 111 -9.51 1.09 12.88
C HIS A 111 -9.27 -0.03 13.90
N GLN A 112 -10.19 -1.00 14.02
CA GLN A 112 -10.08 -2.07 14.99
C GLN A 112 -8.91 -3.03 14.68
N LEU A 113 -8.63 -3.34 13.43
CA LEU A 113 -7.52 -4.21 13.03
C LEU A 113 -6.16 -3.50 13.24
N LEU A 114 -6.05 -2.24 12.81
CA LEU A 114 -4.83 -1.45 12.96
C LEU A 114 -4.50 -1.11 14.43
N ASP A 115 -5.49 -0.93 15.28
CA ASP A 115 -5.29 -0.70 16.71
C ASP A 115 -4.69 -1.93 17.41
N ARG A 116 -5.05 -3.13 16.95
CA ARG A 116 -4.45 -4.40 17.39
C ARG A 116 -3.08 -4.68 16.77
N GLY A 117 -2.60 -3.82 15.87
CA GLY A 117 -1.33 -4.02 15.16
C GLY A 117 -1.39 -5.04 14.04
N ILE A 118 -2.59 -5.41 13.58
CA ILE A 118 -2.79 -6.33 12.46
C ILE A 118 -2.60 -5.56 11.16
N THR A 119 -1.72 -6.04 10.28
CA THR A 119 -1.58 -5.53 8.92
C THR A 119 -2.74 -6.02 8.06
N VAL A 120 -3.26 -5.17 7.17
CA VAL A 120 -4.46 -5.49 6.39
C VAL A 120 -4.16 -5.50 4.90
N VAL A 121 -4.55 -6.58 4.23
CA VAL A 121 -4.66 -6.63 2.76
C VAL A 121 -6.11 -6.35 2.41
N VAL A 122 -6.34 -5.29 1.63
CA VAL A 122 -7.66 -4.90 1.14
C VAL A 122 -7.79 -5.33 -0.32
N LEU A 123 -8.68 -6.26 -0.58
CA LEU A 123 -9.11 -6.61 -1.93
C LEU A 123 -10.33 -5.75 -2.23
N GLY A 124 -10.13 -4.72 -3.03
CA GLY A 124 -11.12 -3.67 -3.17
C GLY A 124 -12.03 -3.78 -4.37
N GLY A 125 -13.06 -2.96 -4.35
CA GLY A 125 -13.84 -2.47 -5.45
C GLY A 125 -13.16 -1.24 -6.06
N GLY A 126 -13.77 -0.05 -5.87
CA GLY A 126 -13.22 1.21 -6.37
C GLY A 126 -12.03 1.75 -5.58
N ASP A 127 -11.22 2.59 -6.23
CA ASP A 127 -10.06 3.25 -5.61
C ASP A 127 -10.45 4.35 -4.60
N ASP A 128 -11.72 4.80 -4.61
CA ASP A 128 -12.30 5.68 -3.59
C ASP A 128 -12.15 5.12 -2.16
N LEU A 129 -12.00 3.80 -2.03
CA LEU A 129 -11.79 3.10 -0.76
C LEU A 129 -10.48 3.48 -0.05
N VAL A 130 -9.54 4.13 -0.73
CA VAL A 130 -8.34 4.69 -0.10
C VAL A 130 -8.71 5.82 0.87
N PHE A 131 -9.80 6.56 0.62
CA PHE A 131 -10.27 7.62 1.51
C PHE A 131 -10.72 7.06 2.89
N PRO A 132 -11.63 6.10 3.01
CA PRO A 132 -11.98 5.50 4.30
C PRO A 132 -10.80 4.79 4.98
N ILE A 133 -9.86 4.19 4.23
CA ILE A 133 -8.63 3.65 4.82
C ILE A 133 -7.83 4.77 5.52
N TYR A 134 -7.62 5.92 4.86
CA TYR A 134 -6.98 7.08 5.48
C TYR A 134 -7.73 7.56 6.73
N LYS A 135 -9.08 7.59 6.70
CA LYS A 135 -9.89 8.01 7.84
C LYS A 135 -9.71 7.13 9.08
N ALA A 136 -9.44 5.83 8.90
CA ALA A 136 -9.13 4.95 10.02
C ALA A 136 -7.82 5.34 10.74
N TYR A 137 -6.80 5.78 10.01
CA TYR A 137 -5.56 6.30 10.61
C TYR A 137 -5.76 7.65 11.26
N GLU A 138 -6.62 8.50 10.73
CA GLU A 138 -7.02 9.78 11.36
C GLU A 138 -7.65 9.53 12.73
N ILE A 139 -8.58 8.56 12.85
CA ILE A 139 -9.18 8.18 14.14
C ILE A 139 -8.12 7.68 15.13
N LEU A 140 -7.12 6.95 14.67
CA LEU A 140 -5.98 6.50 15.49
C LEU A 140 -5.01 7.63 15.86
N GLY A 141 -5.20 8.84 15.33
CA GLY A 141 -4.28 9.96 15.53
C GLY A 141 -2.89 9.72 14.90
N ARG A 142 -2.79 8.84 13.91
CA ARG A 142 -1.53 8.46 13.28
C ARG A 142 -1.29 9.26 12.01
N VAL A 143 -0.22 10.03 11.99
CA VAL A 143 0.27 10.69 10.77
C VAL A 143 0.93 9.64 9.88
N ILE A 144 0.52 9.56 8.60
CA ILE A 144 0.88 8.48 7.68
C ILE A 144 1.45 8.97 6.36
N ASN A 145 2.13 8.05 5.66
CA ASN A 145 2.51 8.17 4.26
C ASN A 145 1.66 7.21 3.42
N ILE A 146 1.16 7.69 2.30
CA ILE A 146 0.45 6.89 1.31
C ILE A 146 1.30 6.79 0.05
N CYS A 147 1.53 5.57 -0.42
CA CYS A 147 2.09 5.29 -1.74
C CYS A 147 0.99 4.76 -2.63
N SER A 148 0.68 5.49 -3.69
CA SER A 148 -0.24 5.07 -4.74
C SER A 148 0.53 4.58 -5.97
N VAL A 149 0.29 3.36 -6.38
CA VAL A 149 0.76 2.81 -7.65
C VAL A 149 -0.36 2.99 -8.66
N ASP A 150 -0.28 4.08 -9.43
CA ASP A 150 -1.38 4.55 -10.25
C ASP A 150 -0.88 5.31 -11.48
N SER A 151 -1.61 5.20 -12.58
CA SER A 151 -1.38 5.94 -13.81
C SER A 151 -1.80 7.41 -13.74
N ARG A 152 -2.54 7.82 -12.68
CA ARG A 152 -3.13 9.14 -12.43
C ARG A 152 -2.86 9.62 -11.00
N PHE A 153 -3.34 10.83 -10.67
CA PHE A 153 -3.18 11.41 -9.31
C PHE A 153 -4.47 11.42 -8.47
N ASN A 154 -5.61 11.14 -9.06
CA ASN A 154 -6.92 11.13 -8.38
C ASN A 154 -7.22 12.45 -7.64
N LEU A 155 -7.00 13.57 -8.37
CA LEU A 155 -7.18 14.95 -7.93
C LEU A 155 -8.28 15.70 -8.73
N GLU A 156 -9.18 14.97 -9.39
CA GLU A 156 -10.27 15.61 -10.12
C GLU A 156 -11.21 16.34 -9.16
N GLY A 157 -11.74 17.48 -9.61
CA GLY A 157 -12.66 18.27 -8.77
C GLY A 157 -13.98 17.55 -8.52
N GLY A 158 -14.63 17.88 -7.39
CA GLY A 158 -15.96 17.37 -7.04
C GLY A 158 -16.25 17.48 -5.55
N ASP A 159 -17.54 17.58 -5.19
CA ASP A 159 -17.98 17.71 -3.80
C ASP A 159 -18.10 16.35 -3.10
N GLU A 160 -18.31 15.27 -3.84
CA GLU A 160 -18.42 13.92 -3.33
C GLU A 160 -17.19 13.09 -3.68
N VAL A 161 -16.75 12.25 -2.73
CA VAL A 161 -15.61 11.33 -2.93
C VAL A 161 -15.94 10.32 -4.01
N ASN A 162 -15.00 10.08 -4.91
CA ASN A 162 -15.03 9.02 -5.91
C ASN A 162 -13.60 8.58 -6.26
N SER A 163 -13.44 7.57 -7.12
CA SER A 163 -12.14 7.01 -7.49
C SER A 163 -11.19 8.03 -8.14
N ASN A 164 -11.72 9.06 -8.83
CA ASN A 164 -10.87 10.06 -9.51
C ASN A 164 -10.45 11.23 -8.60
N ASN A 165 -11.01 11.36 -7.38
CA ASN A 165 -10.78 12.56 -6.54
C ASN A 165 -10.49 12.27 -5.06
N TYR A 166 -10.35 11.03 -4.64
CA TYR A 166 -10.17 10.69 -3.23
C TYR A 166 -8.96 11.41 -2.60
N LEU A 167 -7.89 11.63 -3.36
CA LEU A 167 -6.70 12.34 -2.85
C LEU A 167 -7.00 13.81 -2.54
N GLN A 168 -7.80 14.49 -3.37
CA GLN A 168 -8.26 15.85 -3.08
C GLN A 168 -8.98 15.89 -1.73
N HIS A 169 -9.88 14.95 -1.49
CA HIS A 169 -10.64 14.88 -0.24
C HIS A 169 -9.73 14.58 0.97
N ILE A 170 -8.67 13.79 0.81
CA ILE A 170 -7.67 13.57 1.85
C ILE A 170 -6.89 14.87 2.16
N ILE A 171 -6.44 15.58 1.12
CA ILE A 171 -5.66 16.83 1.28
C ILE A 171 -6.48 17.91 2.02
N LEU A 172 -7.77 17.98 1.75
CA LEU A 172 -8.67 18.99 2.33
C LEU A 172 -9.11 18.68 3.78
N GLN A 173 -8.76 17.51 4.36
CA GLN A 173 -9.11 17.19 5.75
C GLN A 173 -8.42 18.14 6.73
N GLN A 174 -9.15 18.50 7.81
CA GLN A 174 -8.62 19.31 8.90
C GLN A 174 -9.06 18.73 10.25
N PRO A 175 -8.14 18.36 11.14
CA PRO A 175 -6.69 18.33 10.95
C PRO A 175 -6.26 17.28 9.92
N ASN A 176 -5.18 17.54 9.18
CA ASN A 176 -4.68 16.59 8.19
C ASN A 176 -3.65 15.63 8.83
N TYR A 177 -3.78 14.32 8.56
CA TYR A 177 -2.89 13.27 9.02
C TYR A 177 -2.05 12.66 7.90
N LEU A 178 -2.09 13.22 6.69
CA LEU A 178 -1.21 12.85 5.59
C LEU A 178 0.13 13.59 5.74
N PHE A 179 1.22 12.84 6.03
CA PHE A 179 2.56 13.42 6.03
C PHE A 179 3.10 13.51 4.60
N ASP A 180 3.04 12.42 3.85
CA ASP A 180 3.53 12.37 2.48
C ASP A 180 2.63 11.52 1.59
N TYR A 181 2.59 11.89 0.31
CA TYR A 181 1.96 11.11 -0.74
C TYR A 181 2.97 10.87 -1.85
N VAL A 182 3.12 9.60 -2.21
CA VAL A 182 3.99 9.16 -3.30
C VAL A 182 3.12 8.57 -4.39
N ASN A 183 3.19 9.09 -5.61
CA ASN A 183 2.63 8.41 -6.76
C ASN A 183 3.73 7.72 -7.56
N MET A 184 3.58 6.44 -7.80
CA MET A 184 4.46 5.63 -8.63
C MET A 184 3.71 5.18 -9.88
N GLY A 185 4.15 5.64 -11.03
CA GLY A 185 3.66 5.14 -12.31
C GLY A 185 2.79 6.09 -13.11
N TYR A 186 2.63 7.36 -12.68
CA TYR A 186 1.81 8.27 -13.46
C TYR A 186 2.29 8.40 -14.90
N GLN A 187 1.34 8.65 -15.78
CA GLN A 187 1.59 8.77 -17.21
C GLN A 187 1.18 10.16 -17.67
N THR A 188 2.14 10.93 -18.19
CA THR A 188 1.98 12.37 -18.51
C THR A 188 0.85 12.68 -19.47
N TYR A 189 0.40 11.73 -20.26
CA TYR A 189 -0.73 11.90 -21.17
C TYR A 189 -2.09 11.64 -20.50
N PHE A 190 -2.13 11.18 -19.24
CA PHE A 190 -3.34 11.04 -18.44
C PHE A 190 -3.50 12.15 -17.40
N VAL A 191 -2.45 12.92 -17.13
CA VAL A 191 -2.47 13.98 -16.11
C VAL A 191 -2.16 15.34 -16.74
N GLY A 192 -2.94 16.35 -16.40
CA GLY A 192 -2.71 17.72 -16.86
C GLY A 192 -1.47 18.35 -16.24
N GLN A 193 -0.82 19.28 -16.95
CA GLN A 193 0.36 19.99 -16.44
C GLN A 193 0.07 20.76 -15.13
N GLU A 194 -1.16 21.20 -14.93
CA GLU A 194 -1.61 21.88 -13.71
C GLU A 194 -1.58 20.94 -12.50
N MET A 195 -1.97 19.67 -12.70
CA MET A 195 -1.93 18.66 -11.65
C MET A 195 -0.50 18.31 -11.26
N ILE A 196 0.43 18.23 -12.23
CA ILE A 196 1.85 18.01 -11.97
C ILE A 196 2.41 19.18 -11.13
N LYS A 197 2.10 20.42 -11.50
CA LYS A 197 2.51 21.60 -10.71
C LYS A 197 1.92 21.59 -9.30
N LEU A 198 0.65 21.21 -9.16
CA LEU A 198 0.01 21.10 -7.84
C LEU A 198 0.72 20.06 -6.96
N MET A 199 1.09 18.90 -7.51
CA MET A 199 1.85 17.89 -6.77
C MET A 199 3.21 18.45 -6.31
N ASP A 200 3.91 19.18 -7.16
CA ASP A 200 5.18 19.84 -6.82
C ASP A 200 4.99 20.92 -5.74
N GLU A 201 3.96 21.75 -5.83
CA GLU A 201 3.63 22.79 -4.84
C GLU A 201 3.29 22.17 -3.46
N LEU A 202 2.57 21.05 -3.45
CA LEU A 202 2.29 20.25 -2.26
C LEU A 202 3.52 19.48 -1.75
N LYS A 203 4.62 19.52 -2.49
CA LYS A 203 5.85 18.75 -2.19
C LYS A 203 5.59 17.26 -2.08
N PHE A 204 4.69 16.72 -2.90
CA PHE A 204 4.47 15.29 -3.02
C PHE A 204 5.47 14.66 -4.00
N THR A 205 5.80 13.40 -3.75
CA THR A 205 6.75 12.67 -4.58
C THR A 205 6.01 12.00 -5.75
N THR A 206 6.43 12.28 -6.99
CA THR A 206 5.80 11.69 -8.17
C THR A 206 6.85 11.10 -9.11
N HIS A 207 6.64 9.86 -9.53
CA HIS A 207 7.52 9.15 -10.46
C HIS A 207 6.76 8.63 -11.67
N ARG A 208 7.24 8.95 -12.87
CA ARG A 208 6.69 8.37 -14.09
C ARG A 208 7.02 6.90 -14.21
N VAL A 209 6.12 6.14 -14.84
CA VAL A 209 6.33 4.70 -15.04
C VAL A 209 7.66 4.39 -15.72
N GLY A 210 8.03 5.14 -16.77
CA GLY A 210 9.29 4.90 -17.50
C GLY A 210 10.55 5.18 -16.68
N GLU A 211 10.49 6.13 -15.74
CA GLU A 211 11.58 6.43 -14.81
C GLU A 211 11.83 5.24 -13.87
N LEU A 212 10.78 4.72 -13.25
CA LEU A 212 10.90 3.57 -12.35
C LEU A 212 11.24 2.27 -13.09
N GLN A 213 10.76 2.11 -14.32
CA GLN A 213 11.11 0.94 -15.14
C GLN A 213 12.58 0.92 -15.56
N ALA A 214 13.24 2.08 -15.65
CA ALA A 214 14.68 2.14 -15.92
C ALA A 214 15.51 1.55 -14.76
N ASP A 215 15.05 1.72 -13.52
CA ASP A 215 15.64 1.11 -12.33
C ASP A 215 14.58 0.89 -11.24
N MET A 216 14.05 -0.32 -11.18
CA MET A 216 13.05 -0.74 -10.19
C MET A 216 13.57 -0.73 -8.74
N THR A 217 14.88 -0.63 -8.51
CA THR A 217 15.44 -0.57 -7.15
C THR A 217 15.05 0.72 -6.43
N HIS A 218 14.72 1.78 -7.17
CA HIS A 218 14.22 3.04 -6.62
C HIS A 218 12.83 2.92 -6.00
N THR A 219 12.05 1.90 -6.36
CA THR A 219 10.71 1.70 -5.78
C THR A 219 10.76 1.22 -4.33
N GLU A 220 11.82 0.49 -3.94
CA GLU A 220 11.93 -0.10 -2.60
C GLU A 220 11.90 0.93 -1.47
N PRO A 221 12.75 1.99 -1.46
CA PRO A 221 12.71 3.00 -0.40
C PRO A 221 11.37 3.74 -0.32
N LEU A 222 10.74 4.03 -1.47
CA LEU A 222 9.44 4.72 -1.54
C LEU A 222 8.35 3.90 -0.87
N VAL A 223 8.25 2.64 -1.24
CA VAL A 223 7.27 1.70 -0.67
C VAL A 223 7.57 1.43 0.81
N ARG A 224 8.84 1.23 1.16
CA ARG A 224 9.28 0.98 2.54
C ARG A 224 8.98 2.14 3.49
N TYR A 225 8.87 3.36 2.97
CA TYR A 225 8.51 4.54 3.78
C TYR A 225 7.02 4.71 3.99
N SER A 226 6.18 3.90 3.35
CA SER A 226 4.72 4.07 3.32
C SER A 226 4.01 3.23 4.38
N ASP A 227 3.00 3.81 5.02
CA ASP A 227 2.08 3.12 5.93
C ASP A 227 0.96 2.40 5.15
N VAL A 228 0.50 3.04 4.05
CA VAL A 228 -0.48 2.51 3.12
C VAL A 228 0.14 2.41 1.73
N VAL A 229 0.01 1.26 1.09
CA VAL A 229 0.33 1.07 -0.33
C VAL A 229 -0.96 0.70 -1.04
N ALA A 230 -1.43 1.58 -1.92
CA ALA A 230 -2.63 1.42 -2.72
C ALA A 230 -2.26 1.20 -4.19
N VAL A 231 -2.83 0.19 -4.82
CA VAL A 231 -2.58 -0.14 -6.22
C VAL A 231 -3.88 -0.01 -7.00
N ASP A 232 -3.95 0.92 -7.93
CA ASP A 232 -4.92 0.90 -9.01
C ASP A 232 -4.39 -0.01 -10.12
N ILE A 233 -5.19 -0.99 -10.53
CA ILE A 233 -4.79 -1.95 -11.56
C ILE A 233 -4.53 -1.30 -12.92
N SER A 234 -5.05 -0.09 -13.16
CA SER A 234 -4.76 0.71 -14.37
C SER A 234 -3.29 1.12 -14.50
N ALA A 235 -2.51 1.07 -13.41
CA ALA A 235 -1.06 1.29 -13.43
C ALA A 235 -0.30 0.17 -14.18
N VAL A 236 -0.91 -1.01 -14.34
CA VAL A 236 -0.34 -2.14 -15.06
C VAL A 236 -0.77 -2.08 -16.52
N ARG A 237 0.15 -2.41 -17.42
CA ARG A 237 -0.16 -2.41 -18.86
C ARG A 237 -1.28 -3.39 -19.22
N GLN A 238 -2.11 -3.04 -20.18
CA GLN A 238 -3.28 -3.82 -20.62
C GLN A 238 -2.96 -5.27 -20.99
N THR A 239 -1.77 -5.53 -21.55
CA THR A 239 -1.39 -6.90 -21.93
C THR A 239 -1.27 -7.83 -20.73
N ASP A 240 -0.97 -7.32 -19.54
CA ASP A 240 -0.84 -8.10 -18.31
C ASP A 240 -2.09 -7.99 -17.43
N ALA A 241 -2.76 -6.83 -17.45
CA ALA A 241 -3.97 -6.54 -16.68
C ALA A 241 -5.07 -5.92 -17.56
N PRO A 242 -5.76 -6.69 -18.38
CA PRO A 242 -6.84 -6.16 -19.24
C PRO A 242 -8.12 -5.78 -18.49
N ALA A 243 -8.31 -6.22 -17.26
CA ALA A 243 -9.56 -6.11 -16.51
C ALA A 243 -9.76 -4.74 -15.84
N ASN A 244 -9.74 -3.69 -16.64
CA ASN A 244 -10.13 -2.33 -16.26
C ASN A 244 -10.83 -1.68 -17.45
N ALA A 245 -11.79 -0.80 -17.21
CA ALA A 245 -12.57 -0.16 -18.29
C ALA A 245 -11.74 0.88 -19.07
N VAL A 246 -10.67 1.41 -18.47
CA VAL A 246 -9.77 2.38 -19.10
C VAL A 246 -8.32 1.87 -19.05
N PRO A 247 -8.03 0.70 -19.68
CA PRO A 247 -6.72 0.10 -19.61
C PRO A 247 -5.72 0.86 -20.50
N SER A 248 -4.46 0.93 -20.09
CA SER A 248 -3.40 1.56 -20.86
C SER A 248 -2.50 0.51 -21.55
N PRO A 249 -2.08 0.74 -22.82
CA PRO A 249 -1.07 -0.11 -23.44
C PRO A 249 0.30 -0.03 -22.76
N HIS A 250 0.54 1.03 -22.00
CA HIS A 250 1.77 1.25 -21.23
C HIS A 250 1.44 1.23 -19.74
N GLY A 251 2.39 0.76 -18.93
CA GLY A 251 2.26 0.62 -17.49
C GLY A 251 3.34 -0.31 -16.95
N PHE A 252 3.30 -0.59 -15.68
CA PHE A 252 4.15 -1.62 -15.08
C PHE A 252 3.87 -2.99 -15.69
N TYR A 253 4.87 -3.85 -15.71
CA TYR A 253 4.68 -5.27 -16.01
C TYR A 253 4.12 -5.98 -14.78
N GLY A 254 3.45 -7.11 -14.97
CA GLY A 254 2.91 -7.90 -13.86
C GLY A 254 3.98 -8.32 -12.85
N GLU A 255 5.19 -8.67 -13.31
CA GLU A 255 6.33 -9.00 -12.45
C GLU A 255 6.82 -7.80 -11.65
N GLN A 256 6.76 -6.58 -12.21
CA GLN A 256 7.14 -5.36 -11.51
C GLN A 256 6.14 -5.03 -10.39
N LEU A 257 4.84 -5.24 -10.63
CA LEU A 257 3.83 -5.14 -9.56
C LEU A 257 4.09 -6.16 -8.44
N CYS A 258 4.41 -7.41 -8.79
CA CYS A 258 4.78 -8.42 -7.80
C CYS A 258 6.01 -8.01 -6.98
N GLN A 259 7.00 -7.37 -7.60
CA GLN A 259 8.18 -6.85 -6.92
C GLN A 259 7.82 -5.70 -5.96
N ILE A 260 6.98 -4.75 -6.39
CA ILE A 260 6.47 -3.65 -5.56
C ILE A 260 5.69 -4.22 -4.36
N ALA A 261 4.80 -5.16 -4.59
CA ALA A 261 4.02 -5.82 -3.54
C ALA A 261 4.93 -6.54 -2.52
N ARG A 262 5.97 -7.22 -2.98
CA ARG A 262 6.96 -7.86 -2.12
C ARG A 262 7.70 -6.83 -1.25
N PHE A 263 8.12 -5.71 -1.81
CA PHE A 263 8.76 -4.62 -1.06
C PHE A 263 7.81 -4.03 -0.01
N ALA A 264 6.52 -3.88 -0.34
CA ALA A 264 5.49 -3.45 0.61
C ALA A 264 5.35 -4.46 1.77
N GLY A 265 5.29 -5.75 1.47
CA GLY A 265 5.24 -6.81 2.47
C GLY A 265 6.44 -6.78 3.41
N MET A 266 7.65 -6.63 2.86
CA MET A 266 8.90 -6.59 3.63
C MET A 266 9.08 -5.32 4.48
N SER A 267 8.24 -4.29 4.30
CA SER A 267 8.31 -3.05 5.07
C SER A 267 7.72 -3.22 6.47
N ASP A 268 8.51 -2.96 7.51
CA ASP A 268 8.02 -2.95 8.89
C ASP A 268 7.03 -1.79 9.18
N LYS A 269 6.95 -0.82 8.29
CA LYS A 269 6.07 0.36 8.42
C LYS A 269 4.72 0.15 7.75
N THR A 270 4.68 -0.58 6.64
CA THR A 270 3.45 -0.81 5.88
C THR A 270 2.46 -1.64 6.70
N SER A 271 1.30 -1.07 6.97
CA SER A 271 0.22 -1.70 7.73
C SER A 271 -1.08 -1.87 6.93
N CYS A 272 -1.11 -1.35 5.68
CA CYS A 272 -2.19 -1.59 4.74
C CYS A 272 -1.63 -1.75 3.31
N PHE A 273 -2.09 -2.79 2.61
CA PHE A 273 -1.84 -3.01 1.19
C PHE A 273 -3.18 -3.24 0.49
N GLY A 274 -3.57 -2.33 -0.39
CA GLY A 274 -4.85 -2.39 -1.11
C GLY A 274 -4.64 -2.56 -2.62
N ILE A 275 -5.52 -3.32 -3.27
CA ILE A 275 -5.59 -3.42 -4.75
C ILE A 275 -7.01 -3.15 -5.18
N PHE A 276 -7.19 -2.23 -6.13
CA PHE A 276 -8.45 -1.63 -6.52
C PHE A 276 -8.66 -1.62 -8.03
N GLU A 277 -9.88 -1.34 -8.47
CA GLU A 277 -10.27 -1.12 -9.87
C GLU A 277 -10.09 -2.35 -10.79
N LEU A 278 -9.99 -3.56 -10.25
CA LEU A 278 -10.06 -4.78 -11.05
C LEU A 278 -11.53 -5.10 -11.36
N ASN A 279 -11.89 -5.11 -12.64
CA ASN A 279 -13.24 -5.42 -13.09
C ASN A 279 -13.33 -6.82 -13.70
N PRO A 280 -13.82 -7.83 -12.96
CA PRO A 280 -13.90 -9.21 -13.45
C PRO A 280 -14.75 -9.38 -14.71
N ASN A 281 -15.71 -8.48 -14.99
CA ASN A 281 -16.52 -8.54 -16.20
C ASN A 281 -15.69 -8.30 -17.48
N LEU A 282 -14.54 -7.67 -17.33
CA LEU A 282 -13.60 -7.38 -18.42
C LEU A 282 -12.39 -8.34 -18.40
N ASP A 283 -12.33 -9.24 -17.41
CA ASP A 283 -11.20 -10.15 -17.20
C ASP A 283 -11.31 -11.41 -18.05
N ASN A 284 -10.61 -11.42 -19.17
CA ASN A 284 -10.61 -12.57 -20.04
C ASN A 284 -9.87 -13.75 -19.38
N HIS A 285 -10.58 -14.85 -19.14
CA HIS A 285 -10.07 -16.04 -18.46
C HIS A 285 -9.45 -15.81 -17.07
N GLY A 286 -9.76 -14.71 -16.39
CA GLY A 286 -9.25 -14.40 -15.07
C GLY A 286 -7.76 -14.04 -15.04
N GLN A 287 -7.22 -13.56 -16.15
CA GLN A 287 -5.79 -13.22 -16.28
C GLN A 287 -5.35 -12.17 -15.26
N THR A 288 -6.15 -11.10 -15.14
CA THR A 288 -5.84 -10.00 -14.19
C THR A 288 -6.00 -10.46 -12.75
N ALA A 289 -7.09 -11.17 -12.44
CA ALA A 289 -7.33 -11.70 -11.10
C ALA A 289 -6.20 -12.67 -10.66
N HIS A 290 -5.71 -13.48 -11.61
CA HIS A 290 -4.58 -14.38 -11.36
C HIS A 290 -3.27 -13.61 -11.11
N MET A 291 -2.97 -12.59 -11.91
CA MET A 291 -1.79 -11.74 -11.73
C MET A 291 -1.86 -10.97 -10.39
N VAL A 292 -3.03 -10.42 -10.03
CA VAL A 292 -3.24 -9.77 -8.73
C VAL A 292 -3.07 -10.76 -7.57
N ALA A 293 -3.55 -12.00 -7.72
CA ALA A 293 -3.30 -13.06 -6.74
C ALA A 293 -1.80 -13.31 -6.52
N HIS A 294 -0.98 -13.25 -7.56
CA HIS A 294 0.48 -13.32 -7.43
C HIS A 294 1.03 -12.12 -6.66
N ALA A 295 0.57 -10.90 -6.95
CA ALA A 295 1.02 -9.70 -6.21
C ALA A 295 0.67 -9.79 -4.72
N VAL A 296 -0.56 -10.20 -4.37
CA VAL A 296 -0.97 -10.45 -2.98
C VAL A 296 -0.12 -11.54 -2.33
N TRP A 297 0.17 -12.62 -3.05
CA TRP A 297 1.03 -13.69 -2.57
C TRP A 297 2.45 -13.19 -2.25
N PHE A 298 3.03 -12.36 -3.12
CA PHE A 298 4.34 -11.75 -2.89
C PHE A 298 4.33 -10.76 -1.72
N PHE A 299 3.21 -10.05 -1.50
CA PHE A 299 3.05 -9.24 -0.30
C PHE A 299 3.06 -10.12 0.97
N ILE A 300 2.30 -11.21 0.98
CA ILE A 300 2.25 -12.15 2.11
C ILE A 300 3.65 -12.76 2.35
N GLU A 301 4.33 -13.22 1.30
CA GLU A 301 5.69 -13.74 1.41
C GLU A 301 6.65 -12.70 2.01
N GLY A 302 6.60 -11.48 1.51
CA GLY A 302 7.39 -10.37 2.04
C GLY A 302 7.07 -10.07 3.50
N PHE A 303 5.80 -10.09 3.89
CA PHE A 303 5.34 -9.81 5.25
C PHE A 303 5.92 -10.80 6.28
N PHE A 304 5.85 -12.09 6.00
CA PHE A 304 6.39 -13.11 6.90
C PHE A 304 7.93 -13.22 6.85
N ASN A 305 8.59 -12.51 5.92
CA ASN A 305 10.04 -12.36 5.84
C ASN A 305 10.55 -10.99 6.37
N ARG A 306 9.72 -10.23 7.10
CA ARG A 306 10.11 -8.95 7.73
C ARG A 306 11.31 -9.16 8.64
N GLN A 307 12.28 -8.25 8.58
CA GLN A 307 13.50 -8.31 9.37
C GLN A 307 13.37 -7.58 10.72
N ASN A 308 12.26 -6.88 10.96
CA ASN A 308 12.04 -6.03 12.14
C ASN A 308 13.23 -5.08 12.36
N ASP A 309 13.62 -4.40 11.29
CA ASP A 309 14.80 -3.59 11.23
C ASP A 309 14.53 -2.10 10.93
N PHE A 310 13.37 -1.60 11.34
CA PHE A 310 13.15 -0.16 11.33
C PHE A 310 13.93 0.50 12.47
N PRO A 311 14.89 1.42 12.19
CA PRO A 311 15.89 1.89 13.17
C PRO A 311 15.31 2.72 14.32
N TYR A 312 14.04 2.99 14.31
CA TYR A 312 13.35 3.71 15.36
C TYR A 312 13.23 2.89 16.67
N ARG A 313 13.09 1.56 16.56
CA ARG A 313 12.85 0.68 17.70
C ARG A 313 14.13 0.27 18.43
N ASP A 314 15.19 -0.05 17.69
CA ASP A 314 16.43 -0.56 18.28
C ASP A 314 17.64 -0.23 17.40
N LYS A 315 18.49 0.68 17.90
CA LYS A 315 19.66 1.16 17.17
C LYS A 315 20.89 0.22 17.26
N GLN A 316 20.86 -0.83 18.09
CA GLN A 316 22.01 -1.73 18.29
C GLN A 316 22.36 -2.59 17.05
N TYR A 317 21.38 -2.81 16.17
CA TYR A 317 21.55 -3.61 14.94
C TYR A 317 21.91 -2.76 13.72
N TYR A 318 22.34 -1.51 13.93
CA TYR A 318 22.68 -0.61 12.84
C TYR A 318 24.12 -0.15 12.93
N LYS A 319 24.76 -0.11 11.77
CA LYS A 319 26.00 0.67 11.60
C LYS A 319 25.60 2.12 11.34
N ARG A 320 26.09 3.03 12.17
CA ARG A 320 25.91 4.47 12.02
C ARG A 320 27.10 5.05 11.25
N PHE A 321 26.82 5.82 10.22
CA PHE A 321 27.81 6.56 9.44
C PHE A 321 27.46 8.05 9.53
N THR A 322 28.46 8.88 9.81
CA THR A 322 28.30 10.33 9.80
C THR A 322 29.16 10.87 8.68
N VAL A 323 28.54 11.53 7.71
CA VAL A 323 29.22 12.15 6.56
C VAL A 323 29.21 13.65 6.75
N GLU A 324 30.41 14.25 6.82
CA GLU A 324 30.58 15.71 6.89
C GLU A 324 30.56 16.31 5.48
N LEU A 325 29.59 17.17 5.23
CA LEU A 325 29.48 17.97 4.00
C LEU A 325 30.19 19.29 4.22
N ARG A 326 31.48 19.34 3.85
CA ARG A 326 32.38 20.47 4.17
C ARG A 326 31.92 21.78 3.55
N ASP A 327 31.47 21.76 2.31
CA ASP A 327 31.02 22.95 1.59
C ASP A 327 29.68 23.50 2.10
N HIS A 328 28.92 22.67 2.83
CA HIS A 328 27.62 23.01 3.39
C HIS A 328 27.66 23.26 4.91
N GLY A 329 28.79 23.00 5.58
CA GLY A 329 28.93 23.21 7.01
C GLY A 329 28.00 22.34 7.89
N MET A 330 27.55 21.17 7.36
CA MET A 330 26.62 20.27 8.01
C MET A 330 27.07 18.81 7.90
N SER A 331 26.42 17.93 8.65
CA SER A 331 26.62 16.49 8.52
C SER A 331 25.29 15.76 8.34
N ILE A 332 25.31 14.67 7.57
CA ILE A 332 24.21 13.76 7.41
C ILE A 332 24.53 12.43 8.09
N VAL A 333 23.58 11.91 8.87
CA VAL A 333 23.71 10.63 9.55
C VAL A 333 22.96 9.57 8.76
N PHE A 334 23.67 8.47 8.47
CA PHE A 334 23.09 7.29 7.82
C PHE A 334 23.13 6.10 8.76
N TYR A 335 22.12 5.26 8.67
CA TYR A 335 22.01 3.99 9.35
C TYR A 335 21.92 2.85 8.35
N LYS A 336 22.77 1.85 8.49
CA LYS A 336 22.71 0.62 7.70
C LYS A 336 22.34 -0.55 8.58
N SER A 337 21.24 -1.25 8.26
CA SER A 337 20.86 -2.47 8.96
C SER A 337 21.91 -3.57 8.77
N MET A 338 22.25 -4.25 9.86
CA MET A 338 23.09 -5.45 9.81
C MET A 338 22.28 -6.71 9.47
N ARG A 339 20.95 -6.62 9.43
CA ARG A 339 20.03 -7.74 9.12
C ARG A 339 19.66 -7.81 7.65
N SER A 340 19.38 -6.64 7.04
CA SER A 340 18.84 -6.55 5.69
C SER A 340 19.73 -5.78 4.70
N ASP A 341 20.85 -5.20 5.18
CA ASP A 341 21.70 -4.27 4.43
C ASP A 341 20.97 -2.98 3.93
N ARG A 342 19.72 -2.73 4.35
CA ARG A 342 18.96 -1.54 4.00
C ARG A 342 19.50 -0.29 4.68
N TRP A 343 19.27 0.85 4.03
CA TRP A 343 19.79 2.15 4.47
C TRP A 343 18.66 3.10 4.85
N TRP A 344 18.94 3.96 5.81
CA TRP A 344 18.14 5.12 6.20
C TRP A 344 19.06 6.31 6.40
N MET A 345 18.54 7.50 6.15
CA MET A 345 19.19 8.76 6.52
C MET A 345 18.35 9.51 7.53
N GLU A 346 19.03 10.18 8.46
CA GLU A 346 18.37 11.01 9.46
C GLU A 346 18.18 12.42 8.91
N VAL A 347 16.97 12.92 9.00
CA VAL A 347 16.62 14.29 8.61
C VAL A 347 16.17 15.02 9.88
N PRO A 348 16.81 16.14 10.25
CA PRO A 348 16.44 16.90 11.43
C PRO A 348 15.04 17.53 11.28
N CYS A 349 14.31 17.56 12.39
CA CYS A 349 13.01 18.17 12.51
C CYS A 349 13.03 19.14 13.68
N ASP A 350 12.40 20.29 13.54
CA ASP A 350 12.29 21.31 14.58
C ASP A 350 11.62 20.74 15.85
N ASP A 351 12.06 21.18 17.01
CA ASP A 351 11.67 20.60 18.31
C ASP A 351 10.17 20.68 18.59
N ASP A 352 9.48 21.73 18.15
CA ASP A 352 8.04 21.91 18.28
C ASP A 352 7.21 20.94 17.44
N ARG A 353 7.77 20.41 16.36
CA ARG A 353 7.15 19.44 15.46
C ARG A 353 7.61 18.00 15.71
N ARG A 354 8.69 17.82 16.46
CA ARG A 354 9.36 16.53 16.66
C ARG A 354 8.43 15.45 17.19
N GLN A 355 7.54 15.78 18.13
CA GLN A 355 6.60 14.81 18.68
C GLN A 355 5.62 14.29 17.62
N ARG A 356 5.14 15.17 16.75
CA ARG A 356 4.19 14.82 15.68
C ARG A 356 4.84 13.99 14.57
N TYR A 357 6.08 14.33 14.17
CA TYR A 357 6.76 13.72 13.02
C TYR A 357 7.91 12.79 13.40
N GLN A 358 7.97 12.35 14.65
CA GLN A 358 9.05 11.48 15.14
C GLN A 358 9.25 10.22 14.28
N ARG A 359 8.17 9.62 13.76
CA ARG A 359 8.24 8.43 12.89
C ARG A 359 8.69 8.74 11.45
N HIS A 360 8.83 10.01 11.10
CA HIS A 360 9.15 10.49 9.77
C HIS A 360 10.55 11.10 9.64
N THR A 361 11.36 11.09 10.69
CA THR A 361 12.72 11.66 10.68
C THR A 361 13.78 10.70 10.16
N LEU A 362 13.50 9.41 10.07
CA LEU A 362 14.39 8.39 9.50
C LEU A 362 13.85 7.98 8.14
N ILE A 363 14.47 8.49 7.09
CA ILE A 363 14.04 8.33 5.71
C ILE A 363 14.73 7.11 5.10
N PRO A 364 14.00 6.11 4.60
CA PRO A 364 14.58 5.05 3.79
C PRO A 364 15.29 5.62 2.58
N CYS A 365 16.49 5.14 2.32
CA CYS A 365 17.31 5.60 1.20
C CYS A 365 18.10 4.43 0.57
N ASN A 366 18.77 4.71 -0.53
CA ASN A 366 19.64 3.78 -1.23
C ASN A 366 21.12 4.02 -0.87
N TYR A 367 21.97 3.08 -1.21
CA TYR A 367 23.43 3.26 -1.07
C TYR A 367 23.96 4.41 -1.94
N SER A 368 23.31 4.70 -3.07
CA SER A 368 23.64 5.84 -3.93
C SER A 368 23.49 7.19 -3.22
N ASP A 369 22.50 7.34 -2.32
CA ASP A 369 22.32 8.56 -1.53
C ASP A 369 23.51 8.76 -0.55
N TYR A 370 23.99 7.67 0.04
CA TYR A 370 25.20 7.70 0.86
C TYR A 370 26.45 8.06 0.04
N GLN A 371 26.59 7.50 -1.18
CA GLN A 371 27.72 7.83 -2.06
C GLN A 371 27.72 9.31 -2.47
N ARG A 372 26.56 9.88 -2.84
CA ARG A 372 26.42 11.32 -3.15
C ARG A 372 26.86 12.19 -1.97
N ALA A 373 26.44 11.83 -0.75
CA ALA A 373 26.88 12.54 0.45
C ALA A 373 28.41 12.46 0.64
N MET A 374 29.03 11.30 0.38
CA MET A 374 30.50 11.13 0.43
C MET A 374 31.22 11.98 -0.63
N GLU A 375 30.57 12.32 -1.76
CA GLU A 375 31.05 13.23 -2.80
C GLU A 375 30.79 14.70 -2.46
N ASN A 376 30.34 14.97 -1.22
CA ASN A 376 30.03 16.33 -0.70
C ASN A 376 28.78 16.95 -1.33
N GLU A 377 27.84 16.14 -1.83
CA GLU A 377 26.54 16.56 -2.36
C GLU A 377 25.43 16.22 -1.38
N ILE A 378 24.47 17.13 -1.20
CA ILE A 378 23.25 16.82 -0.44
C ILE A 378 22.35 15.93 -1.29
N PRO A 379 21.96 14.72 -0.86
CA PRO A 379 20.99 13.91 -1.58
C PRO A 379 19.65 14.65 -1.75
N ASP A 380 19.06 14.60 -2.95
CA ASP A 380 17.81 15.28 -3.25
C ASP A 380 16.68 14.83 -2.31
N LEU A 381 16.67 13.55 -1.98
CA LEU A 381 15.74 12.94 -1.05
C LEU A 381 15.85 13.55 0.36
N TRP A 382 17.09 13.82 0.85
CA TRP A 382 17.31 14.47 2.15
C TRP A 382 16.73 15.89 2.15
N TRP A 383 17.01 16.66 1.09
CA TRP A 383 16.54 18.04 0.95
C TRP A 383 15.02 18.13 0.81
N HIS A 384 14.42 17.19 0.09
CA HIS A 384 12.98 17.07 -0.03
C HIS A 384 12.32 16.92 1.35
N TYR A 385 12.75 15.94 2.15
CA TYR A 385 12.16 15.69 3.47
C TYR A 385 12.56 16.72 4.51
N TYR A 386 13.72 17.35 4.42
CA TYR A 386 14.07 18.48 5.27
C TYR A 386 13.07 19.63 5.12
N ASN A 387 12.75 20.01 3.89
CA ASN A 387 11.77 21.04 3.60
C ASN A 387 10.35 20.65 4.02
N ARG A 388 10.02 19.35 4.02
CA ARG A 388 8.70 18.86 4.40
C ARG A 388 8.52 18.78 5.93
N LEU A 389 9.54 18.37 6.66
CA LEU A 389 9.51 18.29 8.13
C LEU A 389 9.48 19.67 8.79
N ASN A 390 10.08 20.68 8.15
CA ASN A 390 10.29 22.00 8.71
C ASN A 390 9.46 23.11 8.00
N ALA A 391 8.53 22.74 7.09
CA ALA A 391 7.68 23.68 6.34
C ALA A 391 6.49 24.24 7.13
#